data_9b7982ada05239b9c4bd1c4b58edde5c
#
_entry.id   9b7982ada05239b9c4bd1c4b58edde5c
#
_cell.length_a   1.000
_cell.length_b   1.000
_cell.length_c   1.000
_cell.angle_alpha   90.00
_cell.angle_beta   90.00
_cell.angle_gamma   90.00
#
_symmetry.space_group_name_H-M   'P 1'
#
loop_
_entity.id
_entity.type
_entity.pdbx_description
1 polymer ?
#
loop_
_entity_poly.entity_id
_entity_poly.type
_entity_poly.pdbx_seq_one_letter_code
_entity_poly.pdbx_strand_id
1 'polypeptide(L)'
;MFLIVIALLYALWWGGFTFYAGFVVPQGMKILGDHFKMGLITQSVTNYLNAIGVSALFVSLLFMMFFNRQAGNIFRIIGWDWFVLALLQALLFYVHHLLSISIQLISPGVPLERFFYNTHRIYLLASTVIWLIIPFHAYRVKEVGDS
;
A
#
# COMPACT_ATOMS: atom_id res chain seq x y z
N MET A 1 10.17 -11.85 19.11
CA MET A 1 9.55 -10.51 19.20
C MET A 1 9.47 -9.80 17.85
N PHE A 2 10.55 -9.65 17.08
CA PHE A 2 10.54 -8.97 15.77
C PHE A 2 9.56 -9.57 14.76
N LEU A 3 9.51 -10.89 14.59
CA LEU A 3 8.58 -11.56 13.67
C LEU A 3 7.11 -11.25 13.97
N ILE A 4 6.75 -11.15 15.26
CA ILE A 4 5.37 -10.79 15.65
C ILE A 4 5.05 -9.37 15.21
N VAL A 5 5.96 -8.42 15.41
CA VAL A 5 5.76 -7.02 14.98
C VAL A 5 5.58 -6.94 13.45
N ILE A 6 6.43 -7.65 12.70
CA ILE A 6 6.36 -7.72 11.25
C ILE A 6 5.03 -8.33 10.81
N ALA A 7 4.64 -9.46 11.40
CA ALA A 7 3.37 -10.12 11.09
C ALA A 7 2.16 -9.21 11.37
N LEU A 8 2.17 -8.47 12.47
CA LEU A 8 1.12 -7.51 12.81
C LEU A 8 1.07 -6.35 11.80
N LEU A 9 2.22 -5.80 11.40
CA LEU A 9 2.26 -4.72 10.41
C LEU A 9 1.72 -5.19 9.05
N TYR A 10 2.11 -6.38 8.58
CA TYR A 10 1.57 -6.95 7.34
C TYR A 10 0.09 -7.29 7.44
N ALA A 11 -0.36 -7.84 8.58
CA ALA A 11 -1.78 -8.12 8.81
C ALA A 11 -2.62 -6.83 8.82
N LEU A 12 -2.14 -5.76 9.46
CA LEU A 12 -2.79 -4.46 9.46
C LEU A 12 -2.82 -3.84 8.05
N TRP A 13 -1.72 -3.93 7.32
CA TRP A 13 -1.64 -3.38 5.97
C TRP A 13 -2.57 -4.14 5.01
N TRP A 14 -2.45 -5.46 4.94
CA TRP A 14 -3.26 -6.32 4.07
C TRP A 14 -4.75 -6.31 4.47
N GLY A 15 -5.03 -6.49 5.75
CA GLY A 15 -6.38 -6.48 6.30
C GLY A 15 -7.04 -5.10 6.20
N GLY A 16 -6.26 -4.03 6.44
CA GLY A 16 -6.72 -2.66 6.28
C GLY A 16 -7.17 -2.35 4.85
N PHE A 17 -6.38 -2.73 3.84
CA PHE A 17 -6.78 -2.61 2.44
C PHE A 17 -8.03 -3.43 2.12
N THR A 18 -8.07 -4.69 2.57
CA THR A 18 -9.21 -5.60 2.34
C THR A 18 -10.49 -5.03 2.93
N PHE A 19 -10.45 -4.60 4.18
CA PHE A 19 -11.60 -4.03 4.87
C PHE A 19 -12.03 -2.71 4.23
N TYR A 20 -11.07 -1.84 3.93
CA TYR A 20 -11.36 -0.55 3.34
C TYR A 20 -11.99 -0.68 1.96
N ALA A 21 -11.37 -1.44 1.05
CA ALA A 21 -11.88 -1.63 -0.31
C ALA A 21 -13.17 -2.47 -0.36
N GLY A 22 -13.27 -3.50 0.47
CA GLY A 22 -14.40 -4.45 0.45
C GLY A 22 -15.64 -3.96 1.20
N PHE A 23 -15.47 -3.12 2.23
CA PHE A 23 -16.60 -2.70 3.07
C PHE A 23 -16.74 -1.17 3.15
N VAL A 24 -15.67 -0.44 3.47
CA VAL A 24 -15.80 1.00 3.75
C VAL A 24 -16.17 1.77 2.50
N VAL A 25 -15.49 1.51 1.37
CA VAL A 25 -15.78 2.23 0.11
C VAL A 25 -17.20 1.95 -0.39
N PRO A 26 -17.69 0.70 -0.53
CA PRO A 26 -19.05 0.43 -0.96
C PRO A 26 -20.12 1.03 -0.03
N GLN A 27 -19.94 0.92 1.29
CA GLN A 27 -20.89 1.48 2.25
C GLN A 27 -20.85 3.00 2.26
N GLY A 28 -19.65 3.59 2.21
CA GLY A 28 -19.48 5.04 2.13
C GLY A 28 -20.15 5.64 0.89
N MET A 29 -20.00 5.01 -0.28
CA MET A 29 -20.67 5.41 -1.50
C MET A 29 -22.20 5.33 -1.37
N LYS A 30 -22.71 4.27 -0.75
CA LYS A 30 -24.16 4.08 -0.53
C LYS A 30 -24.75 5.15 0.40
N ILE A 31 -24.01 5.54 1.45
CA ILE A 31 -24.47 6.50 2.47
C ILE A 31 -24.33 7.94 1.97
N LEU A 32 -23.17 8.28 1.38
CA LEU A 32 -22.85 9.64 0.98
C LEU A 32 -23.47 10.04 -0.37
N GLY A 33 -23.68 9.09 -1.28
CA GLY A 33 -24.18 9.32 -2.63
C GLY A 33 -23.31 10.29 -3.46
N ASP A 34 -22.09 10.59 -3.00
CA ASP A 34 -21.22 11.63 -3.53
C ASP A 34 -19.77 11.11 -3.63
N HIS A 35 -19.29 11.00 -4.87
CA HIS A 35 -17.94 10.55 -5.18
C HIS A 35 -16.85 11.47 -4.63
N PHE A 36 -17.11 12.79 -4.60
CA PHE A 36 -16.14 13.76 -4.11
C PHE A 36 -15.93 13.62 -2.59
N LYS A 37 -17.02 13.56 -1.83
CA LYS A 37 -16.94 13.35 -0.37
C LYS A 37 -16.27 12.03 -0.03
N MET A 38 -16.60 10.96 -0.76
CA MET A 38 -15.93 9.67 -0.60
C MET A 38 -14.44 9.76 -0.98
N GLY A 39 -14.08 10.55 -1.99
CA GLY A 39 -12.70 10.83 -2.38
C GLY A 39 -11.88 11.46 -1.26
N LEU A 40 -12.43 12.42 -0.52
CA LEU A 40 -11.77 13.06 0.64
C LEU A 40 -11.51 12.06 1.79
N ILE A 41 -12.50 11.19 2.09
CA ILE A 41 -12.34 10.12 3.08
C ILE A 41 -11.25 9.14 2.61
N THR A 42 -11.31 8.73 1.34
CA THR A 42 -10.32 7.82 0.73
C THR A 42 -8.91 8.39 0.86
N GLN A 43 -8.73 9.67 0.55
CA GLN A 43 -7.44 10.36 0.65
C GLN A 43 -6.86 10.27 2.06
N SER A 44 -7.68 10.53 3.08
CA SER A 44 -7.24 10.45 4.46
C SER A 44 -6.87 9.02 4.89
N VAL A 45 -7.74 8.05 4.61
CA VAL A 45 -7.53 6.65 5.02
C VAL A 45 -6.32 6.04 4.31
N THR A 46 -6.15 6.29 3.00
CA THR A 46 -5.03 5.75 2.24
C THR A 46 -3.67 6.30 2.67
N ASN A 47 -3.61 7.51 3.23
CA ASN A 47 -2.40 8.03 3.87
C ASN A 47 -1.94 7.13 5.03
N TYR A 48 -2.86 6.73 5.91
CA TYR A 48 -2.53 5.83 7.02
C TYR A 48 -2.14 4.44 6.52
N LEU A 49 -2.85 3.88 5.55
CA LEU A 49 -2.52 2.58 4.95
C LEU A 49 -1.13 2.58 4.29
N ASN A 50 -0.79 3.66 3.59
CA ASN A 50 0.53 3.84 2.99
C ASN A 50 1.63 3.97 4.06
N ALA A 51 1.36 4.68 5.16
CA ALA A 51 2.30 4.80 6.28
C ALA A 51 2.56 3.43 6.95
N ILE A 52 1.51 2.63 7.16
CA ILE A 52 1.64 1.25 7.68
C ILE A 52 2.48 0.40 6.70
N GLY A 53 2.22 0.50 5.39
CA GLY A 53 2.97 -0.21 4.36
C GLY A 53 4.47 0.11 4.37
N VAL A 54 4.82 1.40 4.44
CA VAL A 54 6.25 1.81 4.57
C VAL A 54 6.86 1.26 5.84
N SER A 55 6.15 1.34 6.96
CA SER A 55 6.64 0.80 8.24
C SER A 55 6.87 -0.70 8.17
N ALA A 56 5.95 -1.45 7.55
CA ALA A 56 6.08 -2.89 7.35
C ALA A 56 7.31 -3.24 6.48
N LEU A 57 7.49 -2.54 5.35
CA LEU A 57 8.63 -2.73 4.46
C LEU A 57 9.95 -2.35 5.13
N PHE A 58 9.99 -1.26 5.89
CA PHE A 58 11.19 -0.82 6.60
C PHE A 58 11.61 -1.80 7.68
N VAL A 59 10.67 -2.24 8.53
CA VAL A 59 10.98 -3.20 9.61
C VAL A 59 11.37 -4.56 9.04
N SER A 60 10.71 -5.03 7.97
CA SER A 60 11.10 -6.29 7.31
C SER A 60 12.47 -6.20 6.63
N LEU A 61 12.82 -5.05 6.05
CA LEU A 61 14.15 -4.81 5.49
C LEU A 61 15.23 -4.96 6.56
N LEU A 62 15.07 -4.25 7.68
CA LEU A 62 16.00 -4.34 8.79
C LEU A 62 16.15 -5.78 9.30
N PHE A 63 15.02 -6.47 9.46
CA PHE A 63 15.00 -7.86 9.87
C PHE A 63 15.80 -8.75 8.91
N MET A 64 15.50 -8.71 7.62
CA MET A 64 16.20 -9.52 6.62
C MET A 64 17.70 -9.20 6.55
N MET A 65 18.10 -7.94 6.68
CA MET A 65 19.50 -7.53 6.71
C MET A 65 20.24 -8.07 7.94
N PHE A 66 19.58 -8.18 9.10
CA PHE A 66 20.20 -8.68 10.31
C PHE A 66 20.31 -10.21 10.35
N PHE A 67 19.29 -10.92 9.90
CA PHE A 67 19.18 -12.38 10.04
C PHE A 67 19.70 -13.15 8.82
N ASN A 68 19.73 -12.56 7.62
CA ASN A 68 20.16 -13.24 6.40
C ASN A 68 21.57 -12.81 5.91
N ARG A 69 22.45 -12.41 6.81
CA ARG A 69 23.80 -11.88 6.48
C ARG A 69 24.70 -12.84 5.72
N GLN A 70 24.47 -14.16 5.82
CA GLN A 70 25.32 -15.18 5.19
C GLN A 70 25.08 -15.35 3.69
N ALA A 71 24.02 -14.77 3.12
CA ALA A 71 23.65 -14.98 1.72
C ALA A 71 24.55 -14.26 0.69
N GLY A 72 25.48 -13.40 1.12
CA GLY A 72 26.55 -12.79 0.29
C GLY A 72 26.07 -11.78 -0.79
N ASN A 73 24.79 -11.80 -1.18
CA ASN A 73 24.23 -10.91 -2.20
C ASN A 73 22.95 -10.25 -1.70
N ILE A 74 22.87 -8.92 -1.80
CA ILE A 74 21.74 -8.14 -1.29
C ILE A 74 20.39 -8.58 -1.87
N PHE A 75 20.34 -8.98 -3.13
CA PHE A 75 19.11 -9.48 -3.77
C PHE A 75 18.67 -10.84 -3.23
N ARG A 76 19.60 -11.68 -2.77
CA ARG A 76 19.29 -12.92 -2.05
C ARG A 76 18.85 -12.64 -0.62
N ILE A 77 19.46 -11.64 0.03
CA ILE A 77 19.14 -11.24 1.40
C ILE A 77 17.70 -10.70 1.45
N ILE A 78 17.40 -9.70 0.62
CA ILE A 78 16.17 -8.92 0.68
C ILE A 78 15.05 -9.55 -0.18
N GLY A 79 15.41 -10.09 -1.35
CA GLY A 79 14.48 -10.69 -2.32
C GLY A 79 13.83 -9.70 -3.27
N TRP A 80 13.55 -10.19 -4.46
CA TRP A 80 12.93 -9.41 -5.52
C TRP A 80 11.53 -8.89 -5.16
N ASP A 81 10.76 -9.68 -4.43
CA ASP A 81 9.43 -9.36 -3.93
C ASP A 81 9.43 -8.10 -3.06
N TRP A 82 10.43 -7.91 -2.19
CA TRP A 82 10.58 -6.69 -1.41
C TRP A 82 10.84 -5.47 -2.31
N PHE A 83 11.73 -5.60 -3.30
CA PHE A 83 12.00 -4.50 -4.23
C PHE A 83 10.77 -4.11 -5.06
N VAL A 84 10.00 -5.11 -5.51
CA VAL A 84 8.74 -4.86 -6.22
C VAL A 84 7.74 -4.15 -5.31
N LEU A 85 7.58 -4.60 -4.07
CA LEU A 85 6.71 -3.94 -3.09
C LEU A 85 7.16 -2.51 -2.80
N ALA A 86 8.45 -2.27 -2.61
CA ALA A 86 9.00 -0.93 -2.36
C ALA A 86 8.77 0.01 -3.55
N LEU A 87 8.99 -0.48 -4.79
CA LEU A 87 8.73 0.28 -6.01
C LEU A 87 7.26 0.64 -6.16
N LEU A 88 6.37 -0.34 -5.96
CA LEU A 88 4.93 -0.12 -6.01
C LEU A 88 4.46 0.83 -4.91
N GLN A 89 5.04 0.74 -3.71
CA GLN A 89 4.73 1.65 -2.62
C GLN A 89 5.16 3.09 -2.93
N ALA A 90 6.34 3.28 -3.55
CA ALA A 90 6.78 4.59 -4.03
C ALA A 90 5.83 5.13 -5.11
N LEU A 91 5.38 4.26 -6.04
CA LEU A 91 4.39 4.61 -7.04
C LEU A 91 3.06 5.04 -6.40
N LEU A 92 2.59 4.33 -5.35
CA LEU A 92 1.37 4.71 -4.64
C LEU A 92 1.48 6.10 -4.01
N PHE A 93 2.62 6.45 -3.41
CA PHE A 93 2.83 7.80 -2.88
C PHE A 93 2.78 8.86 -3.97
N TYR A 94 3.46 8.62 -5.09
CA TYR A 94 3.46 9.55 -6.22
C TYR A 94 2.04 9.75 -6.79
N VAL A 95 1.34 8.65 -7.06
CA VAL A 95 -0.04 8.69 -7.59
C VAL A 95 -1.00 9.32 -6.59
N HIS A 96 -0.84 9.02 -5.29
CA HIS A 96 -1.64 9.64 -4.23
C HIS A 96 -1.43 11.17 -4.17
N HIS A 97 -0.19 11.62 -4.32
CA HIS A 97 0.12 13.06 -4.40
C HIS A 97 -0.58 13.72 -5.60
N LEU A 98 -0.52 13.09 -6.79
CA LEU A 98 -1.22 13.59 -7.99
C LEU A 98 -2.75 13.65 -7.79
N LEU A 99 -3.34 12.63 -7.15
CA LEU A 99 -4.77 12.61 -6.82
C LEU A 99 -5.14 13.73 -5.84
N SER A 100 -4.30 13.97 -4.84
CA SER A 100 -4.51 15.04 -3.85
C SER A 100 -4.54 16.43 -4.49
N ILE A 101 -3.62 16.70 -5.40
CA ILE A 101 -3.60 17.96 -6.17
C ILE A 101 -4.84 18.05 -7.07
N SER A 102 -5.21 16.95 -7.74
CA SER A 102 -6.37 16.92 -8.63
C SER A 102 -7.67 17.23 -7.88
N ILE A 103 -7.85 16.69 -6.67
CA ILE A 103 -9.04 16.97 -5.83
C ILE A 103 -9.12 18.47 -5.45
N GLN A 104 -7.97 19.09 -5.14
CA GLN A 104 -7.93 20.51 -4.77
C GLN A 104 -8.21 21.45 -5.96
N LEU A 105 -7.88 21.01 -7.19
CA LEU A 105 -8.03 21.80 -8.41
C LEU A 105 -9.37 21.54 -9.12
N ILE A 106 -10.20 20.60 -8.68
CA ILE A 106 -11.53 20.36 -9.25
C ILE A 106 -12.44 21.53 -8.89
N SER A 107 -12.48 22.52 -9.79
CA SER A 107 -13.53 23.53 -9.83
C SER A 107 -14.62 23.10 -10.80
N PRO A 108 -15.90 23.45 -10.57
CA PRO A 108 -16.99 23.12 -11.50
C PRO A 108 -16.67 23.63 -12.91
N GLY A 109 -16.59 22.72 -13.90
CA GLY A 109 -16.37 23.06 -15.30
C GLY A 109 -14.96 22.79 -15.86
N VAL A 110 -14.02 22.26 -15.08
CA VAL A 110 -12.69 21.91 -15.57
C VAL A 110 -12.63 20.42 -15.99
N PRO A 111 -12.08 20.07 -17.18
CA PRO A 111 -12.02 18.68 -17.68
C PRO A 111 -10.97 17.79 -16.96
N LEU A 112 -10.76 18.02 -15.65
CA LEU A 112 -9.86 17.21 -14.82
C LEU A 112 -10.43 15.84 -14.44
N GLU A 113 -11.73 15.60 -14.66
CA GLU A 113 -12.38 14.33 -14.30
C GLU A 113 -11.70 13.13 -14.97
N ARG A 114 -11.36 13.22 -16.25
CA ARG A 114 -10.72 12.13 -16.99
C ARG A 114 -9.31 11.81 -16.44
N PHE A 115 -8.55 12.84 -16.09
CA PHE A 115 -7.24 12.69 -15.48
C PHE A 115 -7.36 12.02 -14.10
N PHE A 116 -8.28 12.48 -13.27
CA PHE A 116 -8.56 11.90 -11.96
C PHE A 116 -8.94 10.42 -12.07
N TYR A 117 -9.88 10.05 -12.94
CA TYR A 117 -10.28 8.65 -13.10
C TYR A 117 -9.14 7.75 -13.58
N ASN A 118 -8.33 8.20 -14.52
CA ASN A 118 -7.19 7.42 -15.01
C ASN A 118 -6.13 7.24 -13.92
N THR A 119 -5.80 8.30 -13.22
CA THR A 119 -4.82 8.28 -12.10
C THR A 119 -5.33 7.39 -10.96
N HIS A 120 -6.62 7.47 -10.65
CA HIS A 120 -7.25 6.60 -9.65
C HIS A 120 -7.20 5.12 -10.03
N ARG A 121 -7.41 4.77 -11.32
CA ARG A 121 -7.26 3.38 -11.80
C ARG A 121 -5.84 2.86 -11.63
N ILE A 122 -4.81 3.67 -11.89
CA ILE A 122 -3.41 3.31 -11.67
C ILE A 122 -3.19 3.01 -10.17
N TYR A 123 -3.72 3.86 -9.29
CA TYR A 123 -3.66 3.65 -7.84
C TYR A 123 -4.28 2.31 -7.44
N LEU A 124 -5.48 2.00 -7.92
CA LEU A 124 -6.19 0.74 -7.64
C LEU A 124 -5.42 -0.48 -8.16
N LEU A 125 -4.87 -0.42 -9.37
CA LEU A 125 -4.07 -1.52 -9.94
C LEU A 125 -2.81 -1.76 -9.11
N ALA A 126 -2.05 -0.72 -8.78
CA ALA A 126 -0.85 -0.84 -7.95
C ALA A 126 -1.18 -1.41 -6.55
N SER A 127 -2.27 -0.93 -5.92
CA SER A 127 -2.74 -1.43 -4.63
C SER A 127 -3.14 -2.90 -4.70
N THR A 128 -3.79 -3.33 -5.79
CA THR A 128 -4.19 -4.74 -5.99
C THR A 128 -2.96 -5.64 -6.15
N VAL A 129 -1.95 -5.20 -6.90
CA VAL A 129 -0.70 -5.97 -7.06
C VAL A 129 0.03 -6.09 -5.73
N ILE A 130 0.14 -5.00 -4.95
CA ILE A 130 0.69 -5.03 -3.59
C ILE A 130 -0.09 -6.03 -2.73
N TRP A 131 -1.41 -5.97 -2.73
CA TRP A 131 -2.28 -6.85 -1.96
C TRP A 131 -2.04 -8.33 -2.28
N LEU A 132 -1.81 -8.67 -3.56
CA LEU A 132 -1.49 -10.04 -3.98
C LEU A 132 -0.09 -10.49 -3.53
N ILE A 133 0.90 -9.59 -3.49
CA ILE A 133 2.29 -9.94 -3.18
C ILE A 133 2.53 -10.03 -1.67
N ILE A 134 1.83 -9.24 -0.85
CA ILE A 134 2.05 -9.18 0.62
C ILE A 134 2.06 -10.58 1.29
N PRO A 135 1.10 -11.49 1.06
CA PRO A 135 1.10 -12.79 1.71
C PRO A 135 2.34 -13.63 1.39
N PHE A 136 2.81 -13.60 0.13
CA PHE A 136 4.02 -14.31 -0.29
C PHE A 136 5.27 -13.75 0.38
N HIS A 137 5.38 -12.41 0.42
CA HIS A 137 6.49 -11.74 1.08
C HIS A 137 6.50 -12.00 2.59
N ALA A 138 5.35 -11.92 3.25
CA ALA A 138 5.21 -12.20 4.68
C ALA A 138 5.61 -13.64 5.02
N TYR A 139 5.20 -14.61 4.19
CA TYR A 139 5.61 -16.01 4.32
C TYR A 139 7.13 -16.17 4.24
N ARG A 140 7.76 -15.52 3.26
CA ARG A 140 9.21 -15.57 3.08
C ARG A 140 9.98 -14.94 4.24
N VAL A 141 9.51 -13.81 4.78
CA VAL A 141 10.12 -13.17 5.96
C VAL A 141 10.08 -14.13 7.17
N LYS A 142 8.99 -14.89 7.31
CA LYS A 142 8.88 -15.94 8.34
C LYS A 142 9.94 -17.04 8.14
N GLU A 143 10.10 -17.56 6.92
CA GLU A 143 11.12 -18.60 6.64
C GLU A 143 12.54 -18.15 7.00
N VAL A 144 12.89 -16.89 6.73
CA VAL A 144 14.19 -16.31 7.13
C VAL A 144 14.33 -16.27 8.66
N GLY A 145 13.25 -16.10 9.39
CA GLY A 145 13.28 -16.05 10.85
C GLY A 145 13.34 -17.43 11.52
N ASP A 146 12.96 -18.47 10.80
CA ASP A 146 12.95 -19.86 11.29
C ASP A 146 14.26 -20.61 10.92
N SER A 147 15.14 -20.04 10.09
CA SER A 147 16.45 -20.58 9.65
C SER A 147 17.59 -20.14 10.58
#